data_430c8c89613dd1c9ddc30ef1929df054
#
_entry.id   430c8c89613dd1c9ddc30ef1929df054
#
_cell.length_a   1.000
_cell.length_b   1.000
_cell.length_c   1.000
_cell.angle_alpha   90.00
_cell.angle_beta   90.00
_cell.angle_gamma   90.00
#
_symmetry.space_group_name_H-M   'P 1'
#
loop_
_entity.id
_entity.type
_entity.pdbx_description
1 polymer ?
#
loop_
_entity_poly.entity_id
_entity_poly.type
_entity_poly.pdbx_seq_one_letter_code
_entity_poly.pdbx_strand_id
1 'polypeptide(L)'
;MEWISVWLAATFGAAMLAPPAYAEETTDPRTNVEHLAARVDAIDPATFPYANLDRAQALAADVPTGPFDQVVLHHLRVSLQRLGGGDAEGALSRLNGVRKLLEQTPDVPPGLWKVFWETYGIAALRLGEQKNCLGHHGAESCVLPLRGGGVHMEPGPANVARNCFLRCLEEFGDPTVADRWLLNIAAMATATWPDGVPEQWRVPPETFAPETDFPVFADIAPAAGVAASGLSGGSALDDFDGDGDLDLVVSSWGLRDPLRYFRNDGVGEDGTPRFTERSSEAGFDGQWGGLNLIHGDYDNDGDYDLYILRGAWLGQVFGRLPNSLLRNDGHGRFTDVTIEAGLFDEWPTHSAAFGDLDLDGDLDLVVAVETFPGEKPVPARFYRNRGDGTFEDVAEAAGLAFTGLVKGITLGDVDNDGDPDLYASRWGEPNLLLVQTGIGSDGLPHYEDRTAAAGVAEPIRSFPTWFFDYDQDGDEDLFVASFGGFEGDNLEPVARDILGMPSEGERCRLYRNRG
;
A
#
# COMPACT_ATOMS: atom_id res chain seq x y z
N MET A 1 4.93 -18.73 19.31
CA MET A 1 5.36 -18.13 18.03
C MET A 1 4.47 -18.44 16.84
N GLU A 2 3.60 -19.43 16.89
CA GLU A 2 2.64 -19.73 15.80
C GLU A 2 1.35 -18.89 15.80
N TRP A 3 1.12 -18.03 16.78
CA TRP A 3 -0.19 -17.42 17.01
C TRP A 3 -0.39 -16.03 16.37
N ILE A 4 0.69 -15.32 16.03
CA ILE A 4 0.61 -14.06 15.27
C ILE A 4 0.54 -14.36 13.76
N SER A 5 1.19 -15.46 13.31
CA SER A 5 1.09 -15.96 11.92
C SER A 5 -0.32 -16.38 11.51
N VAL A 6 -1.17 -16.78 12.44
CA VAL A 6 -2.58 -17.14 12.20
C VAL A 6 -3.44 -15.92 11.79
N TRP A 7 -2.92 -14.72 11.98
CA TRP A 7 -3.69 -13.48 11.77
C TRP A 7 -3.85 -13.09 10.31
N LEU A 8 -2.87 -13.36 9.46
CA LEU A 8 -2.96 -13.12 8.02
C LEU A 8 -3.43 -14.38 7.26
N ALA A 9 -3.03 -15.58 7.67
CA ALA A 9 -3.51 -16.82 7.06
C ALA A 9 -5.01 -17.10 7.31
N ALA A 10 -5.60 -16.60 8.40
CA ALA A 10 -7.03 -16.74 8.67
C ALA A 10 -7.92 -15.84 7.79
N THR A 11 -7.36 -14.88 7.06
CA THR A 11 -8.11 -14.07 6.10
C THR A 11 -8.25 -14.73 4.74
N PHE A 12 -7.37 -15.68 4.38
CA PHE A 12 -7.43 -16.42 3.12
C PHE A 12 -8.26 -17.72 3.17
N GLY A 13 -8.78 -18.10 4.34
CA GLY A 13 -9.63 -19.27 4.54
C GLY A 13 -11.13 -19.03 4.36
N ALA A 14 -11.55 -18.00 3.63
CA ALA A 14 -12.95 -17.85 3.25
C ALA A 14 -13.29 -18.92 2.20
N ALA A 15 -14.35 -19.71 2.49
CA ALA A 15 -14.84 -20.74 1.60
C ALA A 15 -14.92 -20.21 0.16
N MET A 16 -14.29 -20.91 -0.78
CA MET A 16 -14.38 -20.63 -2.21
C MET A 16 -15.85 -20.70 -2.64
N LEU A 17 -16.50 -19.55 -2.69
CA LEU A 17 -17.70 -19.42 -3.52
C LEU A 17 -17.20 -19.43 -4.96
N ALA A 18 -17.74 -20.33 -5.77
CA ALA A 18 -17.40 -20.45 -7.18
C ALA A 18 -17.54 -19.07 -7.84
N PRO A 19 -16.52 -18.60 -8.58
CA PRO A 19 -16.60 -17.32 -9.27
C PRO A 19 -17.79 -17.36 -10.24
N PRO A 20 -18.56 -16.27 -10.37
CA PRO A 20 -19.53 -16.16 -11.44
C PRO A 20 -18.82 -16.28 -12.80
N ALA A 21 -19.50 -16.84 -13.76
CA ALA A 21 -19.00 -17.05 -15.12
C ALA A 21 -18.46 -15.73 -15.72
N TYR A 22 -17.43 -15.84 -16.59
CA TYR A 22 -16.87 -14.73 -17.35
C TYR A 22 -17.96 -13.84 -17.93
N ALA A 23 -17.79 -12.53 -17.81
CA ALA A 23 -18.63 -11.59 -18.53
C ALA A 23 -18.29 -11.70 -20.03
N GLU A 24 -19.25 -12.16 -20.83
CA GLU A 24 -19.33 -11.87 -22.26
C GLU A 24 -19.51 -10.35 -22.43
N GLU A 25 -19.17 -9.80 -23.59
CA GLU A 25 -19.34 -8.40 -23.98
C GLU A 25 -20.58 -7.78 -23.33
N THR A 26 -20.38 -6.83 -22.43
CA THR A 26 -21.48 -6.31 -21.62
C THR A 26 -22.34 -5.39 -22.46
N THR A 27 -23.52 -5.86 -22.86
CA THR A 27 -24.62 -5.00 -23.28
C THR A 27 -25.26 -4.26 -22.09
N ASP A 28 -24.56 -4.20 -20.97
CA ASP A 28 -25.01 -3.55 -19.75
C ASP A 28 -24.92 -2.02 -19.93
N PRO A 29 -26.04 -1.30 -19.83
CA PRO A 29 -26.07 0.14 -20.09
C PRO A 29 -25.49 1.01 -18.96
N ARG A 30 -24.96 0.37 -17.88
CA ARG A 30 -24.39 1.11 -16.75
C ARG A 30 -23.08 1.80 -17.14
N THR A 31 -22.83 2.96 -16.55
CA THR A 31 -21.53 3.64 -16.58
C THR A 31 -20.51 2.90 -15.74
N ASN A 32 -19.22 3.17 -15.94
CA ASN A 32 -18.15 2.58 -15.15
C ASN A 32 -18.31 2.89 -13.65
N VAL A 33 -18.70 4.12 -13.30
CA VAL A 33 -18.98 4.53 -11.91
C VAL A 33 -20.15 3.73 -11.30
N GLU A 34 -21.20 3.43 -12.07
CA GLU A 34 -22.31 2.60 -11.59
C GLU A 34 -21.91 1.14 -11.40
N HIS A 35 -21.00 0.61 -12.24
CA HIS A 35 -20.40 -0.70 -12.03
C HIS A 35 -19.56 -0.73 -10.74
N LEU A 36 -18.69 0.27 -10.54
CA LEU A 36 -17.90 0.41 -9.31
C LEU A 36 -18.80 0.45 -8.07
N ALA A 37 -19.83 1.30 -8.08
CA ALA A 37 -20.79 1.40 -6.98
C ALA A 37 -21.45 0.07 -6.68
N ALA A 38 -21.93 -0.65 -7.70
CA ALA A 38 -22.57 -1.94 -7.55
C ALA A 38 -21.63 -3.01 -6.95
N ARG A 39 -20.33 -2.99 -7.35
CA ARG A 39 -19.34 -3.91 -6.78
C ARG A 39 -19.05 -3.59 -5.33
N VAL A 40 -18.84 -2.33 -4.99
CA VAL A 40 -18.60 -1.88 -3.61
C VAL A 40 -19.80 -2.15 -2.71
N ASP A 41 -21.02 -1.94 -3.19
CA ASP A 41 -22.27 -2.22 -2.46
C ASP A 41 -22.49 -3.71 -2.21
N ALA A 42 -21.99 -4.57 -3.08
CA ALA A 42 -22.10 -6.02 -2.92
C ALA A 42 -21.11 -6.60 -1.87
N ILE A 43 -20.10 -5.84 -1.46
CA ILE A 43 -19.15 -6.29 -0.44
C ILE A 43 -19.80 -6.20 0.95
N ASP A 44 -19.91 -7.36 1.61
CA ASP A 44 -20.32 -7.40 3.01
C ASP A 44 -19.16 -6.91 3.91
N PRO A 45 -19.32 -5.75 4.59
CA PRO A 45 -18.26 -5.20 5.46
C PRO A 45 -17.83 -6.16 6.57
N ALA A 46 -18.72 -7.06 7.01
CA ALA A 46 -18.39 -8.06 8.04
C ALA A 46 -17.33 -9.07 7.57
N THR A 47 -17.26 -9.33 6.27
CA THR A 47 -16.33 -10.29 5.66
C THR A 47 -15.09 -9.62 5.05
N PHE A 48 -15.12 -8.31 4.83
CA PHE A 48 -14.02 -7.58 4.21
C PHE A 48 -12.73 -7.66 5.05
N PRO A 49 -11.60 -8.09 4.47
CA PRO A 49 -10.42 -8.50 5.24
C PRO A 49 -9.69 -7.36 5.92
N TYR A 50 -9.76 -6.16 5.35
CA TYR A 50 -8.97 -5.03 5.86
C TYR A 50 -9.73 -4.21 6.88
N ALA A 51 -8.97 -3.74 7.85
CA ALA A 51 -9.43 -3.12 9.06
C ALA A 51 -10.49 -2.05 8.84
N ASN A 52 -11.68 -2.35 9.24
CA ASN A 52 -12.76 -1.40 9.26
C ASN A 52 -13.61 -1.57 10.53
N LEU A 53 -14.28 -0.51 10.93
CA LEU A 53 -15.10 -0.50 12.14
C LEU A 53 -16.35 -1.36 12.00
N ASP A 54 -16.91 -1.48 10.80
CA ASP A 54 -18.08 -2.31 10.53
C ASP A 54 -17.75 -3.78 10.77
N ARG A 55 -16.57 -4.25 10.29
CA ARG A 55 -16.08 -5.60 10.58
C ARG A 55 -15.86 -5.82 12.08
N ALA A 56 -15.27 -4.83 12.77
CA ALA A 56 -15.09 -4.90 14.22
C ALA A 56 -16.44 -5.01 14.95
N GLN A 57 -17.45 -4.28 14.48
CA GLN A 57 -18.81 -4.33 15.03
C GLN A 57 -19.49 -5.68 14.78
N ALA A 58 -19.42 -6.20 13.56
CA ALA A 58 -19.96 -7.50 13.20
C ALA A 58 -19.33 -8.63 14.02
N LEU A 59 -17.99 -8.68 14.10
CA LEU A 59 -17.28 -9.63 14.95
C LEU A 59 -17.67 -9.49 16.43
N ALA A 60 -17.89 -8.26 16.93
CA ALA A 60 -18.26 -8.04 18.32
C ALA A 60 -19.67 -8.55 18.67
N ALA A 61 -20.55 -8.68 17.70
CA ALA A 61 -21.90 -9.22 17.87
C ALA A 61 -21.93 -10.76 17.95
N ASP A 62 -20.92 -11.44 17.37
CA ASP A 62 -20.83 -12.90 17.31
C ASP A 62 -19.74 -13.44 18.25
N VAL A 63 -19.97 -13.32 19.57
CA VAL A 63 -19.03 -13.83 20.58
C VAL A 63 -19.13 -15.36 20.64
N PRO A 64 -18.04 -16.10 20.44
CA PRO A 64 -18.07 -17.55 20.47
C PRO A 64 -18.42 -18.11 21.84
N THR A 65 -19.25 -19.12 21.88
CA THR A 65 -19.59 -19.92 23.09
C THR A 65 -18.66 -21.14 23.18
N GLY A 66 -17.35 -20.89 23.20
CA GLY A 66 -16.34 -21.93 23.15
C GLY A 66 -15.41 -21.96 24.39
N PRO A 67 -14.27 -22.65 24.30
CA PRO A 67 -13.22 -22.62 25.31
C PRO A 67 -12.80 -21.20 25.66
N PHE A 68 -12.40 -20.99 26.91
CA PHE A 68 -12.05 -19.69 27.47
C PHE A 68 -11.01 -18.92 26.63
N ASP A 69 -9.97 -19.60 26.20
CA ASP A 69 -8.91 -19.06 25.35
C ASP A 69 -9.45 -18.53 24.01
N GLN A 70 -10.39 -19.26 23.37
CA GLN A 70 -11.03 -18.82 22.13
C GLN A 70 -11.87 -17.56 22.34
N VAL A 71 -12.56 -17.44 23.46
CA VAL A 71 -13.32 -16.24 23.80
C VAL A 71 -12.38 -15.05 23.99
N VAL A 72 -11.26 -15.23 24.69
CA VAL A 72 -10.26 -14.18 24.88
C VAL A 72 -9.67 -13.77 23.54
N LEU A 73 -9.18 -14.71 22.74
CA LEU A 73 -8.60 -14.45 21.41
C LEU A 73 -9.59 -13.73 20.48
N HIS A 74 -10.87 -14.09 20.56
CA HIS A 74 -11.91 -13.37 19.81
C HIS A 74 -11.99 -11.89 20.22
N HIS A 75 -12.00 -11.58 21.50
CA HIS A 75 -12.00 -10.21 21.98
C HIS A 75 -10.74 -9.44 21.59
N LEU A 76 -9.57 -10.08 21.61
CA LEU A 76 -8.33 -9.49 21.12
C LEU A 76 -8.43 -9.17 19.61
N ARG A 77 -8.96 -10.12 18.82
CA ARG A 77 -9.21 -9.91 17.39
C ARG A 77 -10.11 -8.68 17.13
N VAL A 78 -11.24 -8.55 17.85
CA VAL A 78 -12.11 -7.38 17.72
C VAL A 78 -11.35 -6.09 18.07
N SER A 79 -10.50 -6.12 19.10
CA SER A 79 -9.72 -4.95 19.51
C SER A 79 -8.73 -4.54 18.44
N LEU A 80 -8.05 -5.50 17.80
CA LEU A 80 -7.13 -5.23 16.68
C LEU A 80 -7.86 -4.68 15.44
N GLN A 81 -9.06 -5.18 15.12
CA GLN A 81 -9.87 -4.58 14.05
C GLN A 81 -10.25 -3.12 14.35
N ARG A 82 -10.59 -2.80 15.60
CA ARG A 82 -10.83 -1.41 16.03
C ARG A 82 -9.58 -0.55 15.85
N LEU A 83 -8.41 -1.06 16.24
CA LEU A 83 -7.14 -0.34 16.04
C LEU A 83 -6.85 -0.04 14.58
N GLY A 84 -7.03 -1.03 13.70
CA GLY A 84 -6.89 -0.83 12.26
C GLY A 84 -7.90 0.17 11.69
N GLY A 85 -9.10 0.26 12.26
CA GLY A 85 -10.11 1.27 11.92
C GLY A 85 -9.93 2.62 12.63
N GLY A 86 -8.81 2.84 13.34
CA GLY A 86 -8.52 4.11 14.02
C GLY A 86 -9.20 4.30 15.39
N ASP A 87 -9.94 3.33 15.91
CA ASP A 87 -10.63 3.41 17.19
C ASP A 87 -9.79 2.81 18.34
N ALA A 88 -8.68 3.48 18.68
CA ALA A 88 -7.80 3.03 19.76
C ALA A 88 -8.47 3.12 21.15
N GLU A 89 -9.34 4.10 21.39
CA GLU A 89 -10.09 4.21 22.66
C GLU A 89 -11.08 3.05 22.83
N GLY A 90 -11.83 2.71 21.79
CA GLY A 90 -12.74 1.57 21.81
C GLY A 90 -12.03 0.23 21.94
N ALA A 91 -10.86 0.09 21.33
CA ALA A 91 -10.00 -1.09 21.50
C ALA A 91 -9.56 -1.24 22.97
N LEU A 92 -9.00 -0.20 23.58
CA LEU A 92 -8.60 -0.22 24.99
C LEU A 92 -9.76 -0.44 25.95
N SER A 93 -10.93 0.14 25.68
CA SER A 93 -12.15 -0.10 26.48
C SER A 93 -12.50 -1.58 26.51
N ARG A 94 -12.46 -2.26 25.35
CA ARG A 94 -12.69 -3.70 25.24
C ARG A 94 -11.61 -4.51 25.96
N LEU A 95 -10.35 -4.16 25.76
CA LEU A 95 -9.20 -4.83 26.41
C LEU A 95 -9.25 -4.71 27.93
N ASN A 96 -9.76 -3.61 28.48
CA ASN A 96 -10.03 -3.50 29.92
C ASN A 96 -11.07 -4.53 30.41
N GLY A 97 -12.05 -4.86 29.58
CA GLY A 97 -12.98 -5.96 29.86
C GLY A 97 -12.30 -7.32 29.85
N VAL A 98 -11.44 -7.58 28.85
CA VAL A 98 -10.63 -8.79 28.75
C VAL A 98 -9.71 -8.95 29.96
N ARG A 99 -9.05 -7.88 30.37
CA ARG A 99 -8.19 -7.89 31.55
C ARG A 99 -8.94 -8.38 32.81
N LYS A 100 -10.13 -7.83 33.06
CA LYS A 100 -10.97 -8.26 34.20
C LYS A 100 -11.34 -9.73 34.09
N LEU A 101 -11.65 -10.20 32.90
CA LEU A 101 -11.97 -11.61 32.65
C LEU A 101 -10.77 -12.53 32.95
N LEU A 102 -9.57 -12.15 32.50
CA LEU A 102 -8.34 -12.88 32.80
C LEU A 102 -8.01 -12.89 34.30
N GLU A 103 -8.14 -11.74 35.00
CA GLU A 103 -7.90 -11.60 36.43
C GLU A 103 -8.86 -12.44 37.31
N GLN A 104 -10.08 -12.70 36.81
CA GLN A 104 -11.09 -13.47 37.51
C GLN A 104 -11.02 -14.99 37.24
N THR A 105 -10.22 -15.40 36.25
CA THR A 105 -10.09 -16.80 35.83
C THR A 105 -8.86 -17.41 36.46
N PRO A 106 -8.97 -18.53 37.24
CA PRO A 106 -7.81 -19.23 37.75
C PRO A 106 -7.03 -19.92 36.63
N ASP A 107 -5.73 -20.08 36.84
CA ASP A 107 -4.82 -20.89 36.00
C ASP A 107 -4.80 -20.47 34.50
N VAL A 108 -4.91 -19.16 34.22
CA VAL A 108 -4.76 -18.64 32.86
C VAL A 108 -3.36 -18.91 32.32
N PRO A 109 -3.22 -19.53 31.13
CA PRO A 109 -1.90 -19.82 30.56
C PRO A 109 -1.04 -18.56 30.40
N PRO A 110 0.26 -18.60 30.75
CA PRO A 110 1.16 -17.44 30.62
C PRO A 110 1.20 -16.86 29.19
N GLY A 111 1.14 -17.70 28.16
CA GLY A 111 1.12 -17.25 26.76
C GLY A 111 -0.11 -16.40 26.43
N LEU A 112 -1.27 -16.67 27.04
CA LEU A 112 -2.48 -15.85 26.83
C LEU A 112 -2.35 -14.48 27.49
N TRP A 113 -1.70 -14.41 28.65
CA TRP A 113 -1.35 -13.14 29.28
C TRP A 113 -0.36 -12.33 28.46
N LYS A 114 0.66 -12.99 27.86
CA LYS A 114 1.64 -12.31 26.99
C LYS A 114 0.95 -11.65 25.80
N VAL A 115 0.16 -12.40 25.02
CA VAL A 115 -0.58 -11.88 23.86
C VAL A 115 -1.53 -10.75 24.27
N PHE A 116 -2.16 -10.85 25.43
CA PHE A 116 -3.00 -9.77 25.96
C PHE A 116 -2.17 -8.50 26.21
N TRP A 117 -1.03 -8.59 26.91
CA TRP A 117 -0.22 -7.41 27.21
C TRP A 117 0.44 -6.79 25.98
N GLU A 118 0.86 -7.59 25.02
CA GLU A 118 1.32 -7.12 23.70
C GLU A 118 0.20 -6.30 23.01
N THR A 119 -0.99 -6.88 22.88
CA THR A 119 -2.14 -6.20 22.26
C THR A 119 -2.54 -4.93 23.03
N TYR A 120 -2.53 -4.96 24.35
CA TYR A 120 -2.85 -3.80 25.18
C TYR A 120 -1.80 -2.69 25.04
N GLY A 121 -0.52 -3.07 25.00
CA GLY A 121 0.60 -2.15 24.79
C GLY A 121 0.53 -1.45 23.42
N ILE A 122 0.28 -2.22 22.36
CA ILE A 122 0.09 -1.68 21.01
C ILE A 122 -1.10 -0.70 20.99
N ALA A 123 -2.24 -1.08 21.57
CA ALA A 123 -3.42 -0.23 21.61
C ALA A 123 -3.17 1.09 22.39
N ALA A 124 -2.42 0.99 23.48
CA ALA A 124 -2.07 2.18 24.26
C ALA A 124 -1.08 3.09 23.51
N LEU A 125 -0.09 2.52 22.81
CA LEU A 125 0.87 3.29 22.01
C LEU A 125 0.15 4.03 20.87
N ARG A 126 -0.72 3.34 20.13
CA ARG A 126 -1.54 3.93 19.06
C ARG A 126 -2.45 5.05 19.58
N LEU A 127 -3.05 4.90 20.77
CA LEU A 127 -3.80 5.99 21.37
C LEU A 127 -2.90 7.20 21.71
N GLY A 128 -1.67 6.93 22.17
CA GLY A 128 -0.68 7.98 22.41
C GLY A 128 -0.34 8.73 21.12
N GLU A 129 -0.08 8.03 20.02
CA GLU A 129 0.17 8.61 18.70
C GLU A 129 -1.02 9.45 18.23
N GLN A 130 -2.23 8.92 18.30
CA GLN A 130 -3.44 9.66 17.90
C GLN A 130 -3.61 10.96 18.66
N LYS A 131 -3.38 10.95 19.99
CA LYS A 131 -3.53 12.15 20.83
C LYS A 131 -2.44 13.19 20.64
N ASN A 132 -1.24 12.77 20.23
CA ASN A 132 -0.09 13.65 20.14
C ASN A 132 0.30 13.98 18.69
N CYS A 133 0.23 13.03 17.77
CA CYS A 133 0.72 13.24 16.41
C CYS A 133 -0.34 13.85 15.47
N LEU A 134 -1.62 13.48 15.59
CA LEU A 134 -2.65 14.02 14.67
C LEU A 134 -2.91 15.52 14.84
N GLY A 135 -2.77 16.05 16.06
CA GLY A 135 -3.00 17.47 16.33
C GLY A 135 -1.74 18.34 16.32
N HIS A 136 -0.56 17.73 16.33
CA HIS A 136 0.74 18.41 16.52
C HIS A 136 1.83 17.78 15.64
N HIS A 137 1.48 17.34 14.43
CA HIS A 137 2.44 16.79 13.49
C HIS A 137 3.47 17.86 13.08
N GLY A 138 4.75 17.50 13.09
CA GLY A 138 5.84 18.40 12.75
C GLY A 138 7.07 17.63 12.26
N ALA A 139 8.11 18.32 11.86
CA ALA A 139 9.32 17.75 11.28
C ALA A 139 10.07 16.74 12.17
N GLU A 140 9.80 16.74 13.47
CA GLU A 140 10.39 15.80 14.44
C GLU A 140 9.46 14.65 14.79
N SER A 141 8.21 14.67 14.31
CA SER A 141 7.24 13.60 14.52
C SER A 141 7.65 12.36 13.72
N CYS A 142 7.53 11.17 14.33
CA CYS A 142 7.84 9.88 13.69
C CYS A 142 9.31 9.69 13.26
N VAL A 143 10.21 10.59 13.61
CA VAL A 143 11.66 10.47 13.35
C VAL A 143 12.34 9.88 14.59
N LEU A 144 13.05 8.77 14.41
CA LEU A 144 13.77 8.11 15.50
C LEU A 144 15.23 8.60 15.64
N PRO A 145 15.70 8.81 16.87
CA PRO A 145 14.97 8.72 18.14
C PRO A 145 14.00 9.89 18.32
N LEU A 146 12.79 9.63 18.86
CA LEU A 146 11.81 10.69 19.11
C LEU A 146 12.40 11.75 20.06
N ARG A 147 12.35 13.01 19.65
CA ARG A 147 12.87 14.16 20.40
C ARG A 147 12.03 15.40 20.08
N GLY A 148 12.23 16.47 20.86
CA GLY A 148 11.56 17.75 20.61
C GLY A 148 10.05 17.61 20.41
N GLY A 149 9.55 18.01 19.23
CA GLY A 149 8.14 17.91 18.86
C GLY A 149 7.61 16.48 18.66
N GLY A 150 8.50 15.47 18.54
CA GLY A 150 8.10 14.06 18.47
C GLY A 150 7.80 13.42 19.83
N VAL A 151 8.12 14.09 20.95
CA VAL A 151 7.80 13.61 22.30
C VAL A 151 6.33 13.90 22.60
N HIS A 152 5.64 12.94 23.19
CA HIS A 152 4.22 13.06 23.50
C HIS A 152 3.95 14.09 24.62
N MET A 153 3.13 15.09 24.34
CA MET A 153 2.66 16.04 25.34
C MET A 153 1.68 15.40 26.33
N GLU A 154 0.92 14.40 25.87
CA GLU A 154 0.09 13.51 26.69
C GLU A 154 0.77 12.14 26.85
N PRO A 155 1.75 11.97 27.74
CA PRO A 155 2.56 10.75 27.81
C PRO A 155 1.84 9.56 28.46
N GLY A 156 0.63 9.75 28.99
CA GLY A 156 -0.13 8.73 29.72
C GLY A 156 -0.25 7.40 28.97
N PRO A 157 -0.78 7.39 27.75
CA PRO A 157 -0.89 6.15 26.97
C PRO A 157 0.45 5.49 26.65
N ALA A 158 1.48 6.25 26.28
CA ALA A 158 2.82 5.72 26.02
C ALA A 158 3.47 5.12 27.28
N ASN A 159 3.22 5.68 28.47
CA ASN A 159 3.64 5.08 29.75
C ASN A 159 2.95 3.74 30.01
N VAL A 160 1.67 3.62 29.68
CA VAL A 160 0.96 2.34 29.75
C VAL A 160 1.60 1.32 28.82
N ALA A 161 1.85 1.69 27.56
CA ALA A 161 2.51 0.84 26.57
C ALA A 161 3.87 0.37 27.04
N ARG A 162 4.71 1.28 27.55
CA ARG A 162 6.03 0.96 28.11
C ARG A 162 5.95 -0.11 29.20
N ASN A 163 5.01 0.01 30.12
CA ASN A 163 4.83 -0.96 31.18
C ASN A 163 4.36 -2.33 30.65
N CYS A 164 3.52 -2.35 29.63
CA CYS A 164 3.07 -3.59 29.00
C CYS A 164 4.24 -4.33 28.31
N PHE A 165 5.03 -3.65 27.49
CA PHE A 165 6.17 -4.27 26.81
C PHE A 165 7.27 -4.70 27.77
N LEU A 166 7.51 -3.95 28.86
CA LEU A 166 8.43 -4.38 29.91
C LEU A 166 7.98 -5.68 30.56
N ARG A 167 6.68 -5.82 30.83
CA ARG A 167 6.11 -7.09 31.35
C ARG A 167 6.26 -8.23 30.36
N CYS A 168 6.01 -7.98 29.06
CA CYS A 168 6.21 -9.01 28.02
C CYS A 168 7.64 -9.53 28.01
N LEU A 169 8.62 -8.66 28.20
CA LEU A 169 10.03 -9.02 28.22
C LEU A 169 10.50 -9.73 29.52
N GLU A 170 9.90 -9.40 30.67
CA GLU A 170 10.40 -9.85 31.98
C GLU A 170 9.59 -10.99 32.63
N GLU A 171 8.25 -11.05 32.37
CA GLU A 171 7.37 -11.97 33.11
C GLU A 171 7.11 -13.29 32.38
N PHE A 172 7.29 -13.38 31.04
CA PHE A 172 6.77 -14.52 30.25
C PHE A 172 7.83 -15.43 29.62
N GLY A 173 9.12 -15.15 29.83
CA GLY A 173 10.21 -16.08 29.50
C GLY A 173 10.54 -16.27 28.01
N ASP A 174 9.87 -15.58 27.12
CA ASP A 174 10.12 -15.59 25.66
C ASP A 174 10.13 -14.15 25.11
N PRO A 175 11.21 -13.39 25.39
CA PRO A 175 11.33 -12.01 24.95
C PRO A 175 11.52 -11.94 23.42
N THR A 176 10.71 -11.11 22.75
CA THR A 176 10.85 -10.85 21.31
C THR A 176 11.64 -9.58 21.05
N VAL A 177 12.24 -9.45 19.86
CA VAL A 177 12.89 -8.21 19.44
C VAL A 177 11.84 -7.12 19.19
N ALA A 178 10.64 -7.49 18.75
CA ALA A 178 9.51 -6.59 18.61
C ALA A 178 9.10 -5.94 19.95
N ASP A 179 8.96 -6.72 21.04
CA ASP A 179 8.67 -6.17 22.37
C ASP A 179 9.76 -5.21 22.84
N ARG A 180 11.04 -5.59 22.62
CA ARG A 180 12.19 -4.74 22.93
C ARG A 180 12.14 -3.43 22.14
N TRP A 181 11.86 -3.49 20.85
CA TRP A 181 11.74 -2.32 19.99
C TRP A 181 10.62 -1.38 20.45
N LEU A 182 9.42 -1.92 20.66
CA LEU A 182 8.25 -1.16 21.11
C LEU A 182 8.42 -0.57 22.52
N LEU A 183 9.14 -1.25 23.43
CA LEU A 183 9.51 -0.68 24.72
C LEU A 183 10.35 0.60 24.55
N ASN A 184 11.36 0.58 23.65
CA ASN A 184 12.21 1.74 23.42
C ASN A 184 11.43 2.90 22.75
N ILE A 185 10.57 2.61 21.76
CA ILE A 185 9.68 3.63 21.16
C ILE A 185 8.80 4.28 22.23
N ALA A 186 8.16 3.48 23.09
CA ALA A 186 7.32 4.01 24.17
C ALA A 186 8.11 4.86 25.18
N ALA A 187 9.36 4.48 25.46
CA ALA A 187 10.25 5.26 26.31
C ALA A 187 10.69 6.58 25.64
N MET A 188 10.95 6.58 24.34
CA MET A 188 11.23 7.80 23.55
C MET A 188 10.03 8.74 23.58
N ALA A 189 8.83 8.22 23.30
CA ALA A 189 7.58 8.99 23.34
C ALA A 189 7.31 9.66 24.68
N THR A 190 7.87 9.12 25.78
CA THR A 190 7.73 9.68 27.14
C THR A 190 8.96 10.47 27.61
N ALA A 191 9.92 10.78 26.72
CA ALA A 191 11.20 11.43 27.03
C ALA A 191 12.00 10.73 28.15
N THR A 192 11.84 9.43 28.30
CA THR A 192 12.58 8.64 29.33
C THR A 192 13.70 7.78 28.74
N TRP A 193 13.77 7.68 27.41
CA TRP A 193 14.84 6.97 26.73
C TRP A 193 16.12 7.83 26.69
N PRO A 194 17.35 7.24 26.80
CA PRO A 194 17.61 5.80 26.94
C PRO A 194 17.56 5.30 28.41
N ASP A 195 17.70 6.17 29.41
CA ASP A 195 17.93 5.81 30.81
C ASP A 195 16.72 5.15 31.51
N GLY A 196 15.52 5.43 31.02
CA GLY A 196 14.27 4.84 31.51
C GLY A 196 13.99 3.42 30.98
N VAL A 197 14.93 2.85 30.18
CA VAL A 197 14.85 1.47 29.69
C VAL A 197 15.93 0.64 30.39
N PRO A 198 15.60 -0.55 30.99
CA PRO A 198 16.61 -1.43 31.57
C PRO A 198 17.72 -1.74 30.56
N GLU A 199 18.97 -1.76 31.02
CA GLU A 199 20.16 -1.87 30.17
C GLU A 199 20.10 -3.05 29.19
N GLN A 200 19.62 -4.21 29.66
CA GLN A 200 19.48 -5.42 28.85
C GLN A 200 18.48 -5.30 27.69
N TRP A 201 17.51 -4.39 27.79
CA TRP A 201 16.47 -4.16 26.77
C TRP A 201 16.68 -2.87 25.98
N ARG A 202 17.67 -2.09 26.37
CA ARG A 202 17.95 -0.81 25.72
C ARG A 202 18.41 -1.00 24.27
N VAL A 203 17.86 -0.23 23.36
CA VAL A 203 18.43 -0.02 22.02
C VAL A 203 19.53 1.02 22.15
N PRO A 204 20.76 0.72 21.71
CA PRO A 204 21.87 1.66 21.83
C PRO A 204 21.60 2.95 21.06
N PRO A 205 21.92 4.15 21.61
CA PRO A 205 21.74 5.43 20.91
C PRO A 205 22.44 5.51 19.56
N GLU A 206 23.59 4.87 19.41
CA GLU A 206 24.35 4.80 18.17
C GLU A 206 23.60 4.11 17.02
N THR A 207 22.61 3.26 17.31
CA THR A 207 21.71 2.64 16.31
C THR A 207 20.96 3.69 15.48
N PHE A 208 20.70 4.86 16.07
CA PHE A 208 19.96 5.93 15.43
C PHE A 208 20.87 7.08 14.95
N ALA A 209 22.20 6.89 15.01
CA ALA A 209 23.14 7.89 14.51
C ALA A 209 23.03 7.95 12.97
N PRO A 210 22.79 9.13 12.37
CA PRO A 210 22.79 9.24 10.92
C PRO A 210 24.20 8.98 10.38
N GLU A 211 24.30 8.25 9.29
CA GLU A 211 25.57 8.03 8.59
C GLU A 211 26.05 9.30 7.87
N THR A 212 25.10 10.15 7.47
CA THR A 212 25.35 11.44 6.81
C THR A 212 24.39 12.49 7.33
N ASP A 213 24.78 13.75 7.26
CA ASP A 213 23.86 14.87 7.46
C ASP A 213 22.85 14.92 6.32
N PHE A 214 21.59 14.77 6.65
CA PHE A 214 20.49 14.86 5.70
C PHE A 214 19.58 16.05 6.04
N PRO A 215 19.14 16.84 5.04
CA PRO A 215 18.25 17.97 5.30
C PRO A 215 16.90 17.49 5.86
N VAL A 216 16.36 18.24 6.81
CA VAL A 216 15.05 17.98 7.39
C VAL A 216 13.98 18.58 6.48
N PHE A 217 13.03 17.78 6.04
CA PHE A 217 11.86 18.24 5.31
C PHE A 217 10.75 18.64 6.31
N ALA A 218 10.24 19.85 6.14
CA ALA A 218 9.10 20.31 6.93
C ALA A 218 7.80 19.77 6.31
N ASP A 219 6.89 19.27 7.14
CA ASP A 219 5.53 18.98 6.71
C ASP A 219 4.75 20.29 6.51
N ILE A 220 4.47 20.62 5.26
CA ILE A 220 3.69 21.79 4.87
C ILE A 220 2.25 21.45 4.43
N ALA A 221 1.87 20.16 4.40
CA ALA A 221 0.57 19.74 3.89
C ALA A 221 -0.62 20.45 4.57
N PRO A 222 -0.66 20.65 5.90
CA PRO A 222 -1.72 21.41 6.53
C PRO A 222 -1.76 22.88 6.11
N ALA A 223 -0.58 23.51 5.95
CA ALA A 223 -0.48 24.91 5.54
C ALA A 223 -0.79 25.08 4.05
N ALA A 224 -0.42 24.11 3.24
CA ALA A 224 -0.70 24.09 1.80
C ALA A 224 -2.16 23.74 1.45
N GLY A 225 -2.94 23.17 2.40
CA GLY A 225 -4.33 22.78 2.17
C GLY A 225 -4.51 21.37 1.60
N VAL A 226 -3.46 20.53 1.61
CA VAL A 226 -3.49 19.15 1.04
C VAL A 226 -3.46 18.05 2.10
N ALA A 227 -3.67 18.38 3.38
CA ALA A 227 -3.70 17.40 4.47
C ALA A 227 -4.98 16.55 4.43
N ALA A 228 -5.10 15.67 3.45
CA ALA A 228 -6.22 14.75 3.32
C ALA A 228 -6.03 13.52 4.23
N SER A 229 -7.12 13.02 4.81
CA SER A 229 -7.15 11.77 5.57
C SER A 229 -7.77 10.66 4.73
N GLY A 230 -7.19 9.47 4.77
CA GLY A 230 -7.67 8.27 4.08
C GLY A 230 -6.73 7.10 4.31
N LEU A 231 -7.00 5.99 3.64
CA LEU A 231 -6.08 4.85 3.53
C LEU A 231 -5.18 5.10 2.31
N SER A 232 -3.95 5.50 2.50
CA SER A 232 -2.99 5.85 1.46
C SER A 232 -3.22 5.20 0.09
N GLY A 233 -3.08 5.96 -0.97
CA GLY A 233 -3.17 5.53 -2.37
C GLY A 233 -2.01 6.09 -3.18
N GLY A 234 -2.18 6.16 -4.50
CA GLY A 234 -1.27 6.81 -5.41
C GLY A 234 -1.48 8.32 -5.47
N SER A 235 -0.54 9.00 -6.11
CA SER A 235 -0.64 10.43 -6.40
C SER A 235 -0.08 10.76 -7.78
N ALA A 236 -0.68 11.72 -8.46
CA ALA A 236 -0.16 12.35 -9.66
C ALA A 236 0.02 13.84 -9.42
N LEU A 237 1.11 14.36 -9.93
CA LEU A 237 1.45 15.78 -9.84
C LEU A 237 1.76 16.27 -11.26
N ASP A 238 0.88 17.08 -11.80
CA ASP A 238 1.03 17.70 -13.11
C ASP A 238 0.15 18.96 -13.23
N ASP A 239 0.32 19.72 -14.31
CA ASP A 239 -0.52 20.87 -14.65
C ASP A 239 -1.81 20.38 -15.33
N PHE A 240 -2.82 20.02 -14.53
CA PHE A 240 -4.06 19.44 -15.06
C PHE A 240 -5.06 20.49 -15.56
N ASP A 241 -4.91 21.78 -15.23
CA ASP A 241 -5.82 22.83 -15.69
C ASP A 241 -5.20 23.83 -16.68
N GLY A 242 -3.94 23.61 -17.07
CA GLY A 242 -3.23 24.36 -18.10
C GLY A 242 -2.82 25.77 -17.65
N ASP A 243 -2.74 26.05 -16.34
CA ASP A 243 -2.39 27.36 -15.80
C ASP A 243 -0.88 27.56 -15.55
N GLY A 244 -0.08 26.49 -15.63
CA GLY A 244 1.36 26.47 -15.49
C GLY A 244 1.84 26.14 -14.07
N ASP A 245 0.95 25.92 -13.12
CA ASP A 245 1.26 25.50 -11.75
C ASP A 245 0.91 24.00 -11.60
N LEU A 246 1.76 23.22 -10.89
CA LEU A 246 1.51 21.79 -10.72
C LEU A 246 0.39 21.53 -9.72
N ASP A 247 -0.65 20.86 -10.16
CA ASP A 247 -1.76 20.37 -9.37
C ASP A 247 -1.50 18.99 -8.77
N LEU A 248 -2.35 18.54 -7.84
CA LEU A 248 -2.21 17.24 -7.18
C LEU A 248 -3.51 16.44 -7.25
N VAL A 249 -3.42 15.21 -7.76
CA VAL A 249 -4.47 14.20 -7.64
C VAL A 249 -4.00 13.12 -6.68
N VAL A 250 -4.86 12.73 -5.72
CA VAL A 250 -4.58 11.64 -4.79
C VAL A 250 -5.72 10.66 -4.73
N SER A 251 -5.39 9.39 -4.72
CA SER A 251 -6.34 8.30 -4.49
C SER A 251 -6.24 7.78 -3.05
N SER A 252 -7.20 6.97 -2.63
CA SER A 252 -7.18 6.26 -1.37
C SER A 252 -7.63 4.82 -1.55
N TRP A 253 -7.01 3.90 -0.81
CA TRP A 253 -7.32 2.48 -0.95
C TRP A 253 -8.66 2.05 -0.33
N GLY A 254 -9.26 2.90 0.51
CA GLY A 254 -10.56 2.62 1.11
C GLY A 254 -11.66 2.50 0.07
N LEU A 255 -12.50 1.46 0.16
CA LEU A 255 -13.52 1.14 -0.86
C LEU A 255 -14.45 2.29 -1.23
N ARG A 256 -14.67 3.24 -0.32
CA ARG A 256 -15.54 4.42 -0.52
C ARG A 256 -14.80 5.73 -0.28
N ASP A 257 -13.48 5.67 -0.14
CA ASP A 257 -12.69 6.89 -0.03
C ASP A 257 -12.65 7.57 -1.41
N PRO A 258 -12.91 8.87 -1.49
CA PRO A 258 -12.98 9.57 -2.76
C PRO A 258 -11.59 9.77 -3.38
N LEU A 259 -11.55 9.76 -4.72
CA LEU A 259 -10.46 10.38 -5.46
C LEU A 259 -10.53 11.89 -5.22
N ARG A 260 -9.37 12.55 -5.02
CA ARG A 260 -9.29 13.98 -4.72
C ARG A 260 -8.41 14.71 -5.71
N TYR A 261 -8.89 15.87 -6.16
CA TYR A 261 -8.16 16.82 -6.96
C TYR A 261 -7.93 18.10 -6.16
N PHE A 262 -6.68 18.49 -6.02
CA PHE A 262 -6.25 19.72 -5.38
C PHE A 262 -5.60 20.61 -6.42
N ARG A 263 -6.33 21.66 -6.83
CA ARG A 263 -5.80 22.66 -7.73
C ARG A 263 -4.80 23.54 -6.99
N ASN A 264 -3.67 23.80 -7.62
CA ASN A 264 -2.70 24.78 -7.15
C ASN A 264 -3.21 26.20 -7.42
N ASP A 265 -3.28 27.04 -6.41
CA ASP A 265 -3.69 28.43 -6.50
C ASP A 265 -2.47 29.38 -6.44
N GLY A 266 -1.25 28.84 -6.66
CA GLY A 266 0.01 29.57 -6.60
C GLY A 266 0.60 29.64 -5.19
N VAL A 267 1.60 30.52 -5.01
CA VAL A 267 2.37 30.65 -3.77
C VAL A 267 1.83 31.79 -2.91
N GLY A 268 1.49 31.50 -1.65
CA GLY A 268 1.05 32.50 -0.70
C GLY A 268 2.15 33.49 -0.28
N GLU A 269 1.77 34.55 0.45
CA GLU A 269 2.70 35.60 0.92
C GLU A 269 3.82 35.06 1.85
N ASP A 270 3.60 33.90 2.48
CA ASP A 270 4.55 33.21 3.35
C ASP A 270 5.50 32.27 2.59
N GLY A 271 5.40 32.20 1.26
CA GLY A 271 6.20 31.34 0.41
C GLY A 271 5.71 29.89 0.36
N THR A 272 4.55 29.56 0.96
CA THR A 272 3.96 28.23 0.92
C THR A 272 2.98 28.13 -0.24
N PRO A 273 3.01 27.04 -1.06
CA PRO A 273 2.01 26.81 -2.09
C PRO A 273 0.63 26.67 -1.46
N ARG A 274 -0.41 27.04 -2.19
CA ARG A 274 -1.80 26.95 -1.76
C ARG A 274 -2.59 26.10 -2.72
N PHE A 275 -3.31 25.14 -2.18
CA PHE A 275 -4.16 24.26 -2.95
C PHE A 275 -5.60 24.36 -2.48
N THR A 276 -6.53 24.27 -3.44
CA THR A 276 -7.96 24.18 -3.17
C THR A 276 -8.50 22.86 -3.71
N GLU A 277 -9.18 22.10 -2.87
CA GLU A 277 -9.84 20.86 -3.29
C GLU A 277 -11.00 21.18 -4.24
N ARG A 278 -10.96 20.58 -5.45
CA ARG A 278 -11.92 20.75 -6.55
C ARG A 278 -12.50 19.42 -7.07
N SER A 279 -12.45 18.37 -6.27
CA SER A 279 -12.79 16.99 -6.69
C SER A 279 -14.15 16.86 -7.37
N SER A 280 -15.20 17.49 -6.81
CA SER A 280 -16.55 17.45 -7.42
C SER A 280 -16.65 18.24 -8.72
N GLU A 281 -15.96 19.39 -8.79
CA GLU A 281 -15.90 20.23 -9.99
C GLU A 281 -15.11 19.56 -11.11
N ALA A 282 -14.11 18.73 -10.71
CA ALA A 282 -13.30 17.91 -11.60
C ALA A 282 -14.03 16.66 -12.12
N GLY A 283 -15.24 16.36 -11.65
CA GLY A 283 -16.00 15.19 -12.10
C GLY A 283 -15.65 13.89 -11.36
N PHE A 284 -15.02 13.98 -10.19
CA PHE A 284 -14.62 12.79 -9.40
C PHE A 284 -15.72 12.22 -8.51
N ASP A 285 -16.95 12.73 -8.59
CA ASP A 285 -18.07 12.18 -7.84
C ASP A 285 -18.33 10.71 -8.19
N GLY A 286 -18.27 9.83 -7.19
CA GLY A 286 -18.41 8.39 -7.37
C GLY A 286 -17.14 7.65 -7.79
N GLN A 287 -16.05 8.35 -8.05
CA GLN A 287 -14.72 7.76 -8.23
C GLN A 287 -14.15 7.42 -6.85
N TRP A 288 -14.27 6.16 -6.44
CA TRP A 288 -13.84 5.67 -5.13
C TRP A 288 -12.69 4.69 -5.25
N GLY A 289 -11.96 4.55 -4.15
CA GLY A 289 -10.87 3.60 -4.03
C GLY A 289 -9.71 3.96 -4.95
N GLY A 290 -8.85 2.99 -5.18
CA GLY A 290 -7.64 3.15 -5.97
C GLY A 290 -6.39 3.15 -5.10
N LEU A 291 -5.67 2.02 -5.11
CA LEU A 291 -4.39 1.95 -4.41
C LEU A 291 -3.31 2.72 -5.17
N ASN A 292 -3.42 2.77 -6.49
CA ASN A 292 -2.48 3.47 -7.34
C ASN A 292 -3.19 4.22 -8.47
N LEU A 293 -2.50 5.18 -9.05
CA LEU A 293 -2.90 5.88 -10.26
C LEU A 293 -1.65 6.27 -11.05
N ILE A 294 -1.82 6.36 -12.36
CA ILE A 294 -0.82 6.88 -13.29
C ILE A 294 -1.47 7.95 -14.17
N HIS A 295 -0.67 8.79 -14.81
CA HIS A 295 -1.12 9.82 -15.74
C HIS A 295 -0.31 9.78 -17.03
N GLY A 296 -0.90 10.28 -18.11
CA GLY A 296 -0.32 10.39 -19.45
C GLY A 296 -1.31 11.02 -20.41
N ASP A 297 -0.82 11.70 -21.44
CA ASP A 297 -1.62 12.22 -22.56
C ASP A 297 -1.87 11.06 -23.55
N TYR A 298 -2.95 10.29 -23.32
CA TYR A 298 -3.18 9.08 -24.11
C TYR A 298 -3.85 9.35 -25.48
N ASP A 299 -4.50 10.50 -25.66
CA ASP A 299 -5.17 10.85 -26.91
C ASP A 299 -4.48 11.99 -27.68
N ASN A 300 -3.27 12.37 -27.24
CA ASN A 300 -2.39 13.36 -27.87
C ASN A 300 -3.05 14.75 -28.02
N ASP A 301 -3.94 15.13 -27.10
CA ASP A 301 -4.57 16.44 -27.12
C ASP A 301 -3.76 17.51 -26.35
N GLY A 302 -2.70 17.11 -25.66
CA GLY A 302 -1.77 17.95 -24.91
C GLY A 302 -2.11 18.06 -23.43
N ASP A 303 -3.17 17.39 -22.97
CA ASP A 303 -3.64 17.43 -21.60
C ASP A 303 -3.40 16.06 -20.93
N TYR A 304 -2.94 16.04 -19.67
CA TYR A 304 -2.68 14.78 -18.99
C TYR A 304 -3.96 14.14 -18.44
N ASP A 305 -4.15 12.87 -18.77
CA ASP A 305 -5.25 12.02 -18.35
C ASP A 305 -4.84 11.14 -17.16
N LEU A 306 -5.82 10.49 -16.53
CA LEU A 306 -5.58 9.65 -15.36
C LEU A 306 -6.07 8.22 -15.57
N TYR A 307 -5.27 7.23 -15.16
CA TYR A 307 -5.71 5.85 -15.05
C TYR A 307 -5.65 5.37 -13.60
N ILE A 308 -6.81 5.02 -13.04
CA ILE A 308 -6.98 4.64 -11.63
C ILE A 308 -7.02 3.13 -11.50
N LEU A 309 -6.12 2.57 -10.68
CA LEU A 309 -5.96 1.13 -10.44
C LEU A 309 -6.65 0.70 -9.15
N ARG A 310 -7.50 -0.33 -9.23
CA ARG A 310 -8.31 -0.78 -8.10
C ARG A 310 -8.15 -2.26 -7.80
N GLY A 311 -8.57 -2.65 -6.60
CA GLY A 311 -8.66 -4.05 -6.19
C GLY A 311 -7.38 -4.71 -5.70
N ALA A 312 -6.23 -4.03 -5.79
CA ALA A 312 -4.96 -4.55 -5.28
C ALA A 312 -5.06 -5.02 -3.82
N TRP A 313 -4.37 -6.11 -3.48
CA TRP A 313 -4.35 -6.77 -2.18
C TRP A 313 -5.67 -7.42 -1.74
N LEU A 314 -6.73 -7.29 -2.52
CA LEU A 314 -8.07 -7.78 -2.18
C LEU A 314 -8.38 -9.16 -2.79
N GLY A 315 -7.52 -9.67 -3.67
CA GLY A 315 -7.73 -10.92 -4.40
C GLY A 315 -9.00 -10.91 -5.26
N GLN A 316 -9.27 -12.02 -5.93
CA GLN A 316 -10.42 -12.11 -6.84
C GLN A 316 -11.79 -12.09 -6.14
N VAL A 317 -11.83 -12.25 -4.82
CA VAL A 317 -13.09 -12.23 -4.06
C VAL A 317 -13.60 -10.80 -3.85
N PHE A 318 -12.73 -9.88 -3.46
CA PHE A 318 -13.10 -8.50 -3.12
C PHE A 318 -12.50 -7.47 -4.08
N GLY A 319 -11.46 -7.84 -4.83
CA GLY A 319 -10.71 -6.95 -5.69
C GLY A 319 -11.22 -6.84 -7.13
N ARG A 320 -12.34 -7.48 -7.46
CA ARG A 320 -12.96 -7.34 -8.78
C ARG A 320 -13.70 -6.00 -8.88
N LEU A 321 -12.92 -4.94 -8.90
CA LEU A 321 -13.37 -3.56 -9.01
C LEU A 321 -12.89 -3.00 -10.36
N PRO A 322 -13.74 -2.27 -11.11
CA PRO A 322 -13.31 -1.68 -12.38
C PRO A 322 -12.29 -0.59 -12.16
N ASN A 323 -11.26 -0.56 -13.01
CA ASN A 323 -10.36 0.58 -13.16
C ASN A 323 -11.09 1.75 -13.82
N SER A 324 -10.48 2.93 -13.88
CA SER A 324 -11.04 4.06 -14.60
C SER A 324 -9.99 4.78 -15.44
N LEU A 325 -10.27 5.01 -16.72
CA LEU A 325 -9.60 6.01 -17.54
C LEU A 325 -10.41 7.29 -17.47
N LEU A 326 -9.82 8.35 -16.95
CA LEU A 326 -10.43 9.65 -16.76
C LEU A 326 -9.76 10.65 -17.73
N ARG A 327 -10.46 11.02 -18.79
CA ARG A 327 -9.97 11.97 -19.78
C ARG A 327 -10.13 13.40 -19.27
N ASN A 328 -9.05 14.16 -19.31
CA ASN A 328 -9.02 15.60 -19.00
C ASN A 328 -9.54 16.44 -20.18
N ASP A 329 -10.02 17.64 -19.92
CA ASP A 329 -10.40 18.63 -20.92
C ASP A 329 -9.44 19.85 -20.96
N GLY A 330 -8.27 19.73 -20.33
CA GLY A 330 -7.26 20.78 -20.19
C GLY A 330 -7.65 21.92 -19.24
N HIS A 331 -8.69 21.73 -18.47
CA HIS A 331 -9.17 22.71 -17.48
C HIS A 331 -9.46 22.06 -16.11
N GLY A 332 -8.79 20.94 -15.81
CA GLY A 332 -8.95 20.20 -14.56
C GLY A 332 -10.31 19.53 -14.43
N ARG A 333 -10.97 19.19 -15.56
CA ARG A 333 -12.24 18.46 -15.57
C ARG A 333 -12.08 17.15 -16.29
N PHE A 334 -12.47 16.09 -15.63
CA PHE A 334 -12.28 14.73 -16.08
C PHE A 334 -13.62 14.05 -16.40
N THR A 335 -13.61 13.25 -17.46
CA THR A 335 -14.72 12.41 -17.86
C THR A 335 -14.28 10.95 -17.85
N ASP A 336 -15.03 10.07 -17.19
CA ASP A 336 -14.76 8.62 -17.22
C ASP A 336 -15.13 8.07 -18.61
N VAL A 337 -14.11 7.68 -19.37
CA VAL A 337 -14.22 7.14 -20.74
C VAL A 337 -13.83 5.67 -20.82
N THR A 338 -13.72 4.99 -19.69
CA THR A 338 -13.21 3.60 -19.57
C THR A 338 -13.93 2.63 -20.51
N ILE A 339 -15.27 2.69 -20.57
CA ILE A 339 -16.07 1.78 -21.39
C ILE A 339 -15.91 2.13 -22.86
N GLU A 340 -15.99 3.41 -23.20
CA GLU A 340 -15.85 3.94 -24.57
C GLU A 340 -14.44 3.63 -25.13
N ALA A 341 -13.43 3.72 -24.28
CA ALA A 341 -12.04 3.42 -24.64
C ALA A 341 -11.76 1.90 -24.78
N GLY A 342 -12.71 1.02 -24.39
CA GLY A 342 -12.51 -0.42 -24.44
C GLY A 342 -11.65 -0.99 -23.31
N LEU A 343 -11.48 -0.25 -22.20
CA LEU A 343 -10.63 -0.62 -21.07
C LEU A 343 -11.41 -1.20 -19.87
N PHE A 344 -12.72 -1.45 -20.03
CA PHE A 344 -13.52 -1.98 -18.94
C PHE A 344 -13.07 -3.40 -18.57
N ASP A 345 -12.50 -3.55 -17.38
CA ASP A 345 -12.05 -4.80 -16.79
C ASP A 345 -12.26 -4.77 -15.26
N GLU A 346 -12.61 -5.89 -14.67
CA GLU A 346 -12.90 -6.03 -13.25
C GLU A 346 -11.91 -7.02 -12.59
N TRP A 347 -10.62 -6.76 -12.68
CA TRP A 347 -9.59 -7.57 -12.04
C TRP A 347 -8.79 -6.76 -11.02
N PRO A 348 -8.27 -7.41 -9.95
CA PRO A 348 -7.39 -6.73 -9.01
C PRO A 348 -6.13 -6.22 -9.72
N THR A 349 -5.90 -4.92 -9.69
CA THR A 349 -4.75 -4.29 -10.33
C THR A 349 -3.98 -3.42 -9.35
N HIS A 350 -2.65 -3.42 -9.46
CA HIS A 350 -1.78 -2.65 -8.59
C HIS A 350 -0.87 -1.69 -9.35
N SER A 351 -0.35 -2.12 -10.48
CA SER A 351 0.62 -1.36 -11.25
C SER A 351 0.27 -1.36 -12.72
N ALA A 352 0.52 -0.24 -13.36
CA ALA A 352 0.40 -0.06 -14.80
C ALA A 352 1.46 0.94 -15.27
N ALA A 353 1.69 0.98 -16.58
CA ALA A 353 2.55 1.97 -17.20
C ALA A 353 1.98 2.38 -18.56
N PHE A 354 2.01 3.68 -18.84
CA PHE A 354 1.86 4.22 -20.19
C PHE A 354 3.22 4.22 -20.89
N GLY A 355 3.24 3.93 -22.19
CA GLY A 355 4.42 4.00 -23.05
C GLY A 355 4.05 3.74 -24.50
N ASP A 356 4.78 4.33 -25.42
CA ASP A 356 4.66 4.05 -26.86
C ASP A 356 5.43 2.75 -27.17
N LEU A 357 4.74 1.59 -27.07
CA LEU A 357 5.39 0.28 -27.16
C LEU A 357 5.50 -0.21 -28.61
N ASP A 358 4.63 0.23 -29.52
CA ASP A 358 4.71 -0.12 -30.93
C ASP A 358 5.31 1.00 -31.81
N LEU A 359 5.80 2.07 -31.16
CA LEU A 359 6.53 3.18 -31.77
C LEU A 359 5.71 3.94 -32.84
N ASP A 360 4.40 4.02 -32.64
CA ASP A 360 3.50 4.73 -33.56
C ASP A 360 3.20 6.19 -33.13
N GLY A 361 3.65 6.57 -31.93
CA GLY A 361 3.52 7.91 -31.35
C GLY A 361 2.32 8.08 -30.43
N ASP A 362 1.52 7.03 -30.21
CA ASP A 362 0.39 7.01 -29.29
C ASP A 362 0.77 6.23 -28.02
N LEU A 363 0.34 6.71 -26.83
CA LEU A 363 0.64 6.00 -25.60
C LEU A 363 -0.23 4.75 -25.45
N ASP A 364 0.42 3.61 -25.42
CA ASP A 364 -0.16 2.33 -25.03
C ASP A 364 -0.24 2.16 -23.51
N LEU A 365 -0.95 1.14 -23.04
CA LEU A 365 -1.15 0.89 -21.62
C LEU A 365 -0.89 -0.58 -21.26
N VAL A 366 0.08 -0.84 -20.39
CA VAL A 366 0.27 -2.16 -19.76
C VAL A 366 -0.31 -2.15 -18.35
N VAL A 367 -1.16 -3.13 -18.03
CA VAL A 367 -1.82 -3.26 -16.71
C VAL A 367 -1.52 -4.63 -16.12
N ALA A 368 -0.89 -4.65 -14.96
CA ALA A 368 -0.66 -5.88 -14.20
C ALA A 368 -1.87 -6.29 -13.38
N VAL A 369 -2.30 -7.53 -13.55
CA VAL A 369 -3.35 -8.14 -12.75
C VAL A 369 -2.74 -8.95 -11.61
N GLU A 370 -3.20 -8.71 -10.37
CA GLU A 370 -2.78 -9.51 -9.22
C GLU A 370 -3.49 -10.86 -9.19
N THR A 371 -2.71 -11.93 -9.11
CA THR A 371 -3.22 -13.29 -8.87
C THR A 371 -2.55 -13.86 -7.63
N PHE A 372 -3.33 -14.11 -6.58
CA PHE A 372 -2.81 -14.74 -5.37
C PHE A 372 -2.60 -16.25 -5.53
N PRO A 373 -1.70 -16.87 -4.74
CA PRO A 373 -1.54 -18.32 -4.73
C PRO A 373 -2.86 -19.05 -4.48
N GLY A 374 -3.23 -19.94 -5.42
CA GLY A 374 -4.48 -20.71 -5.36
C GLY A 374 -5.67 -20.07 -6.06
N GLU A 375 -5.58 -18.84 -6.53
CA GLU A 375 -6.55 -18.23 -7.42
C GLU A 375 -6.35 -18.68 -8.88
N LYS A 376 -7.35 -18.47 -9.73
CA LYS A 376 -7.21 -18.70 -11.16
C LYS A 376 -6.27 -17.64 -11.73
N PRO A 377 -5.16 -18.02 -12.40
CA PRO A 377 -4.28 -17.06 -13.04
C PRO A 377 -5.03 -16.19 -14.05
N VAL A 378 -4.81 -14.89 -13.95
CA VAL A 378 -5.30 -13.90 -14.91
C VAL A 378 -4.10 -13.17 -15.47
N PRO A 379 -3.92 -13.15 -16.81
CA PRO A 379 -2.76 -12.51 -17.41
C PRO A 379 -2.84 -10.98 -17.30
N ALA A 380 -1.66 -10.36 -17.31
CA ALA A 380 -1.53 -8.93 -17.53
C ALA A 380 -2.18 -8.52 -18.86
N ARG A 381 -2.55 -7.27 -18.97
CA ARG A 381 -3.10 -6.66 -20.18
C ARG A 381 -2.04 -5.82 -20.86
N PHE A 382 -2.04 -5.86 -22.16
CA PHE A 382 -1.39 -4.89 -23.00
C PHE A 382 -2.42 -4.30 -23.96
N TYR A 383 -2.87 -3.12 -23.63
CA TYR A 383 -3.84 -2.36 -24.40
C TYR A 383 -3.09 -1.45 -25.39
N ARG A 384 -3.04 -1.86 -26.67
CA ARG A 384 -2.52 -1.03 -27.72
C ARG A 384 -3.49 0.11 -28.03
N ASN A 385 -3.02 1.33 -28.07
CA ASN A 385 -3.76 2.49 -28.52
C ASN A 385 -4.01 2.42 -30.03
N ARG A 386 -5.14 2.89 -30.50
CA ARG A 386 -5.49 2.92 -31.93
C ARG A 386 -5.44 4.33 -32.53
N GLY A 387 -5.01 5.32 -31.77
CA GLY A 387 -4.98 6.72 -32.18
C GLY A 387 -6.35 7.37 -32.36
N ASP A 388 -7.43 6.71 -31.94
CA ASP A 388 -8.80 7.22 -32.01
C ASP A 388 -9.47 7.34 -30.63
N GLY A 389 -8.67 7.23 -29.56
CA GLY A 389 -9.14 7.23 -28.17
C GLY A 389 -9.63 5.86 -27.70
N THR A 390 -9.44 4.79 -28.48
CA THR A 390 -9.81 3.42 -28.13
C THR A 390 -8.60 2.49 -28.10
N PHE A 391 -8.71 1.42 -27.31
CA PHE A 391 -7.64 0.45 -27.10
C PHE A 391 -8.04 -0.97 -27.51
N GLU A 392 -7.04 -1.81 -27.76
CA GLU A 392 -7.19 -3.23 -28.05
C GLU A 392 -6.23 -4.06 -27.20
N ASP A 393 -6.74 -5.07 -26.48
CA ASP A 393 -5.88 -6.00 -25.72
C ASP A 393 -5.13 -6.93 -26.68
N VAL A 394 -3.82 -6.76 -26.75
CA VAL A 394 -2.90 -7.54 -27.60
C VAL A 394 -1.84 -8.30 -26.78
N ALA A 395 -2.00 -8.42 -25.47
CA ALA A 395 -1.01 -8.98 -24.55
C ALA A 395 -0.54 -10.38 -24.95
N GLU A 396 -1.43 -11.27 -25.40
CA GLU A 396 -1.06 -12.63 -25.80
C GLU A 396 -0.22 -12.62 -27.09
N ALA A 397 -0.59 -11.80 -28.06
CA ALA A 397 0.10 -11.70 -29.33
C ALA A 397 1.49 -11.07 -29.18
N ALA A 398 1.63 -10.07 -28.32
CA ALA A 398 2.89 -9.39 -28.04
C ALA A 398 3.85 -10.18 -27.11
N GLY A 399 3.37 -11.23 -26.43
CA GLY A 399 4.18 -11.95 -25.44
C GLY A 399 4.19 -11.33 -24.05
N LEU A 400 3.26 -10.40 -23.76
CA LEU A 400 3.12 -9.70 -22.47
C LEU A 400 2.03 -10.28 -21.57
N ALA A 401 1.45 -11.44 -21.90
CA ALA A 401 0.40 -12.10 -21.10
C ALA A 401 0.97 -12.86 -19.89
N PHE A 402 1.84 -12.24 -19.09
CA PHE A 402 2.40 -12.84 -17.88
C PHE A 402 1.40 -12.82 -16.72
N THR A 403 1.63 -13.70 -15.72
CA THR A 403 0.77 -13.83 -14.54
C THR A 403 1.59 -13.74 -13.25
N GLY A 404 0.92 -13.55 -12.13
CA GLY A 404 1.54 -13.56 -10.80
C GLY A 404 0.95 -12.53 -9.85
N LEU A 405 1.48 -12.45 -8.65
CA LEU A 405 1.17 -11.37 -7.72
C LEU A 405 2.09 -10.18 -8.03
N VAL A 406 1.78 -9.47 -9.11
CA VAL A 406 2.61 -8.38 -9.64
C VAL A 406 2.45 -7.13 -8.77
N LYS A 407 3.58 -6.52 -8.38
CA LYS A 407 3.63 -5.35 -7.48
C LYS A 407 4.22 -4.11 -8.12
N GLY A 408 4.92 -4.24 -9.22
CA GLY A 408 5.47 -3.11 -9.97
C GLY A 408 5.63 -3.46 -11.43
N ILE A 409 5.38 -2.49 -12.29
CA ILE A 409 5.76 -2.47 -13.69
C ILE A 409 6.58 -1.21 -13.91
N THR A 410 7.67 -1.32 -14.66
CA THR A 410 8.41 -0.19 -15.19
C THR A 410 8.83 -0.46 -16.62
N LEU A 411 8.85 0.58 -17.42
CA LEU A 411 9.35 0.58 -18.79
C LEU A 411 10.71 1.27 -18.84
N GLY A 412 11.60 0.82 -19.72
CA GLY A 412 12.91 1.41 -19.97
C GLY A 412 13.57 0.74 -21.17
N ASP A 413 14.64 1.31 -21.68
CA ASP A 413 15.45 0.80 -22.80
C ASP A 413 16.75 0.20 -22.25
N VAL A 414 16.72 -1.11 -21.90
CA VAL A 414 17.84 -1.73 -21.17
C VAL A 414 19.01 -2.12 -22.06
N ASP A 415 18.83 -2.20 -23.38
CA ASP A 415 19.88 -2.55 -24.32
C ASP A 415 20.21 -1.44 -25.33
N ASN A 416 19.62 -0.25 -25.14
CA ASN A 416 19.86 0.97 -25.92
C ASN A 416 19.53 0.83 -27.40
N ASP A 417 18.52 0.02 -27.74
CA ASP A 417 18.09 -0.16 -29.13
C ASP A 417 16.94 0.79 -29.52
N GLY A 418 16.36 1.51 -28.56
CA GLY A 418 15.30 2.50 -28.74
C GLY A 418 13.90 1.93 -28.58
N ASP A 419 13.77 0.64 -28.31
CA ASP A 419 12.50 -0.06 -28.10
C ASP A 419 12.23 -0.20 -26.59
N PRO A 420 11.03 0.13 -26.07
CA PRO A 420 10.75 0.04 -24.63
C PRO A 420 10.69 -1.40 -24.11
N ASP A 421 11.52 -1.72 -23.15
CA ASP A 421 11.51 -2.97 -22.40
C ASP A 421 10.62 -2.89 -21.17
N LEU A 422 10.24 -4.04 -20.62
CA LEU A 422 9.38 -4.13 -19.46
C LEU A 422 10.01 -4.95 -18.35
N TYR A 423 10.05 -4.39 -17.15
CA TYR A 423 10.33 -5.16 -15.94
C TYR A 423 9.09 -5.26 -15.06
N ALA A 424 8.75 -6.50 -14.62
CA ALA A 424 7.64 -6.77 -13.73
C ALA A 424 8.15 -7.41 -12.42
N SER A 425 7.96 -6.72 -11.29
CA SER A 425 8.23 -7.28 -9.98
C SER A 425 7.08 -8.14 -9.50
N ARG A 426 7.37 -9.36 -8.98
CA ARG A 426 6.37 -10.32 -8.55
C ARG A 426 6.62 -10.80 -7.13
N TRP A 427 5.57 -10.81 -6.33
CA TRP A 427 5.65 -11.30 -4.96
C TRP A 427 5.56 -12.82 -4.90
N GLY A 428 6.57 -13.46 -4.29
CA GLY A 428 6.59 -14.91 -4.09
C GLY A 428 7.03 -15.73 -5.32
N GLU A 429 7.40 -15.06 -6.40
CA GLU A 429 7.87 -15.64 -7.66
C GLU A 429 9.08 -14.86 -8.19
N PRO A 430 9.90 -15.45 -9.08
CA PRO A 430 10.94 -14.71 -9.79
C PRO A 430 10.35 -13.54 -10.57
N ASN A 431 10.99 -12.37 -10.53
CA ASN A 431 10.61 -11.21 -11.33
C ASN A 431 10.79 -11.50 -12.84
N LEU A 432 10.32 -10.61 -13.70
CA LEU A 432 10.44 -10.74 -15.15
C LEU A 432 11.13 -9.51 -15.75
N LEU A 433 12.11 -9.75 -16.62
CA LEU A 433 12.61 -8.78 -17.59
C LEU A 433 12.19 -9.27 -18.97
N LEU A 434 11.29 -8.56 -19.61
CA LEU A 434 10.77 -8.81 -20.93
C LEU A 434 11.36 -7.77 -21.87
N VAL A 435 12.29 -8.20 -22.73
CA VAL A 435 13.02 -7.33 -23.66
C VAL A 435 12.30 -7.36 -24.99
N GLN A 436 12.03 -6.18 -25.54
CA GLN A 436 11.44 -6.04 -26.85
C GLN A 436 12.45 -6.50 -27.94
N THR A 437 11.97 -7.15 -28.96
CA THR A 437 12.79 -7.66 -30.07
C THR A 437 12.43 -6.99 -31.39
N GLY A 438 11.69 -5.91 -31.31
CA GLY A 438 11.21 -5.08 -32.41
C GLY A 438 9.76 -5.34 -32.79
N ILE A 439 9.28 -4.59 -33.78
CA ILE A 439 7.91 -4.66 -34.28
C ILE A 439 7.78 -5.74 -35.33
N GLY A 440 6.85 -6.67 -35.12
CA GLY A 440 6.57 -7.77 -36.05
C GLY A 440 5.85 -7.36 -37.33
N SER A 441 5.69 -8.30 -38.25
CA SER A 441 4.93 -8.08 -39.49
C SER A 441 3.44 -7.88 -39.27
N ASP A 442 2.93 -8.13 -38.08
CA ASP A 442 1.58 -7.90 -37.58
C ASP A 442 1.39 -6.49 -37.02
N GLY A 443 2.48 -5.69 -36.96
CA GLY A 443 2.48 -4.34 -36.42
C GLY A 443 2.46 -4.29 -34.89
N LEU A 444 2.77 -5.43 -34.24
CA LEU A 444 2.84 -5.51 -32.78
C LEU A 444 4.29 -5.61 -32.30
N PRO A 445 4.60 -5.05 -31.11
CA PRO A 445 5.87 -5.31 -30.45
C PRO A 445 5.93 -6.77 -29.98
N HIS A 446 7.09 -7.39 -30.04
CA HIS A 446 7.30 -8.74 -29.55
C HIS A 446 8.35 -8.77 -28.45
N TYR A 447 8.05 -9.46 -27.37
CA TYR A 447 8.89 -9.50 -26.17
C TYR A 447 9.43 -10.90 -25.92
N GLU A 448 10.68 -10.98 -25.46
CA GLU A 448 11.33 -12.20 -25.00
C GLU A 448 11.74 -12.09 -23.53
N ASP A 449 11.53 -13.18 -22.76
CA ASP A 449 12.00 -13.25 -21.36
C ASP A 449 13.53 -13.38 -21.30
N ARG A 450 14.19 -12.34 -20.80
CA ARG A 450 15.64 -12.26 -20.58
C ARG A 450 16.03 -12.31 -19.10
N THR A 451 15.09 -12.52 -18.19
CA THR A 451 15.28 -12.50 -16.74
C THR A 451 16.47 -13.32 -16.27
N ALA A 452 16.54 -14.59 -16.71
CA ALA A 452 17.61 -15.49 -16.30
C ALA A 452 18.97 -15.11 -16.91
N ALA A 453 18.98 -14.62 -18.15
CA ALA A 453 20.19 -14.19 -18.83
C ALA A 453 20.78 -12.93 -18.20
N ALA A 454 19.93 -11.98 -17.82
CA ALA A 454 20.32 -10.74 -17.16
C ALA A 454 20.60 -10.94 -15.65
N GLY A 455 20.12 -12.03 -15.04
CA GLY A 455 20.32 -12.32 -13.61
C GLY A 455 19.49 -11.44 -12.67
N VAL A 456 18.32 -10.95 -13.11
CA VAL A 456 17.49 -9.95 -12.40
C VAL A 456 16.20 -10.53 -11.77
N ALA A 457 16.18 -11.84 -11.49
CA ALA A 457 15.01 -12.54 -10.95
C ALA A 457 14.68 -12.20 -9.49
N GLU A 458 15.63 -11.67 -8.74
CA GLU A 458 15.50 -11.35 -7.31
C GLU A 458 15.22 -9.85 -7.06
N PRO A 459 14.72 -9.47 -5.89
CA PRO A 459 14.29 -10.32 -4.78
C PRO A 459 12.99 -11.05 -5.11
N ILE A 460 12.71 -12.18 -4.44
CA ILE A 460 11.46 -12.95 -4.63
C ILE A 460 10.25 -12.25 -3.99
N ARG A 461 10.50 -11.45 -2.94
CA ARG A 461 9.48 -10.60 -2.31
C ARG A 461 9.60 -9.16 -2.79
N SER A 462 9.56 -9.01 -4.09
CA SER A 462 9.72 -7.71 -4.73
C SER A 462 8.45 -6.85 -4.64
N PHE A 463 8.67 -5.53 -4.68
CA PHE A 463 7.63 -4.52 -4.59
C PHE A 463 7.85 -3.44 -5.68
N PRO A 464 7.82 -2.12 -5.43
CA PRO A 464 8.03 -1.17 -6.51
C PRO A 464 9.42 -1.34 -7.15
N THR A 465 9.47 -1.01 -8.41
CA THR A 465 10.67 -1.10 -9.24
C THR A 465 10.71 0.07 -10.22
N TRP A 466 11.90 0.48 -10.62
CA TRP A 466 12.09 1.52 -11.65
C TRP A 466 13.46 1.42 -12.29
N PHE A 467 13.52 1.85 -13.55
CA PHE A 467 14.76 2.08 -14.27
C PHE A 467 15.26 3.50 -14.06
N PHE A 468 16.57 3.69 -14.00
CA PHE A 468 17.24 4.98 -13.93
C PHE A 468 18.75 4.81 -14.07
N ASP A 469 19.40 5.74 -14.70
CA ASP A 469 20.87 5.79 -14.82
C ASP A 469 21.48 6.38 -13.53
N TYR A 470 21.83 5.49 -12.55
CA TYR A 470 22.27 5.98 -11.23
C TYR A 470 23.72 6.46 -11.24
N ASP A 471 24.57 5.95 -12.14
CA ASP A 471 25.98 6.30 -12.21
C ASP A 471 26.34 7.17 -13.43
N GLN A 472 25.34 7.58 -14.19
CA GLN A 472 25.42 8.51 -15.32
C GLN A 472 26.35 8.02 -16.44
N ASP A 473 26.32 6.71 -16.72
CA ASP A 473 27.09 6.10 -17.80
C ASP A 473 26.31 5.98 -19.12
N GLY A 474 25.02 6.31 -19.10
CA GLY A 474 24.12 6.31 -20.24
C GLY A 474 23.30 5.03 -20.40
N ASP A 475 23.56 4.02 -19.57
CA ASP A 475 22.80 2.77 -19.53
C ASP A 475 21.77 2.83 -18.38
N GLU A 476 20.53 2.42 -18.61
CA GLU A 476 19.51 2.35 -17.57
C GLU A 476 19.76 1.20 -16.61
N ASP A 477 19.92 1.52 -15.34
CA ASP A 477 20.05 0.58 -14.23
C ASP A 477 18.68 0.24 -13.64
N LEU A 478 18.60 -0.88 -12.91
CA LEU A 478 17.35 -1.35 -12.34
C LEU A 478 17.40 -1.37 -10.81
N PHE A 479 16.50 -0.64 -10.16
CA PHE A 479 16.24 -0.80 -8.73
C PHE A 479 14.98 -1.62 -8.48
N VAL A 480 15.07 -2.59 -7.56
CA VAL A 480 13.94 -3.43 -7.13
C VAL A 480 13.86 -3.39 -5.62
N ALA A 481 12.77 -2.83 -5.11
CA ALA A 481 12.52 -2.83 -3.68
C ALA A 481 12.09 -4.22 -3.20
N SER A 482 12.49 -4.55 -1.99
CA SER A 482 12.06 -5.76 -1.27
C SER A 482 11.10 -5.40 -0.16
N PHE A 483 10.09 -6.22 0.05
CA PHE A 483 9.14 -6.06 1.14
C PHE A 483 9.16 -7.28 2.06
N GLY A 484 9.25 -7.06 3.37
CA GLY A 484 9.58 -8.05 4.40
C GLY A 484 8.67 -9.26 4.58
N GLY A 485 7.52 -9.34 3.96
CA GLY A 485 6.66 -10.52 3.94
C GLY A 485 5.34 -10.39 4.70
N PHE A 486 4.34 -11.16 4.22
CA PHE A 486 3.00 -11.23 4.81
C PHE A 486 2.86 -12.28 5.91
N GLU A 487 3.81 -13.18 6.05
CA GLU A 487 3.72 -14.27 7.02
C GLU A 487 4.18 -13.79 8.40
N GLY A 488 3.25 -13.32 9.21
CA GLY A 488 3.50 -13.05 10.62
C GLY A 488 3.81 -11.60 10.97
N ASP A 489 4.60 -11.42 11.99
CA ASP A 489 4.98 -10.13 12.55
C ASP A 489 6.03 -9.42 11.67
N ASN A 490 5.60 -8.43 10.89
CA ASN A 490 6.51 -7.62 10.09
C ASN A 490 7.44 -6.74 10.94
N LEU A 491 7.11 -6.50 12.20
CA LEU A 491 7.91 -5.67 13.09
C LEU A 491 9.19 -6.37 13.54
N GLU A 492 9.13 -7.68 13.79
CA GLU A 492 10.29 -8.44 14.25
C GLU A 492 11.45 -8.44 13.23
N PRO A 493 11.23 -8.75 11.91
CA PRO A 493 12.29 -8.66 10.90
C PRO A 493 12.87 -7.26 10.75
N VAL A 494 12.02 -6.23 10.72
CA VAL A 494 12.45 -4.83 10.59
C VAL A 494 13.26 -4.40 11.81
N ALA A 495 12.82 -4.71 13.01
CA ALA A 495 13.55 -4.39 14.24
C ALA A 495 14.90 -5.11 14.29
N ARG A 496 14.99 -6.37 13.83
CA ARG A 496 16.24 -7.11 13.73
C ARG A 496 17.22 -6.44 12.76
N ASP A 497 16.73 -6.02 11.59
CA ASP A 497 17.57 -5.38 10.58
C ASP A 497 18.13 -4.05 11.07
N ILE A 498 17.30 -3.18 11.65
CA ILE A 498 17.72 -1.91 12.25
C ILE A 498 18.75 -2.13 13.39
N LEU A 499 18.61 -3.20 14.15
CA LEU A 499 19.52 -3.55 15.24
C LEU A 499 20.79 -4.29 14.77
N GLY A 500 20.97 -4.48 13.46
CA GLY A 500 22.10 -5.23 12.91
C GLY A 500 22.12 -6.72 13.30
N MET A 501 20.96 -7.27 13.64
CA MET A 501 20.80 -8.69 13.99
C MET A 501 20.52 -9.51 12.73
N PRO A 502 20.84 -10.82 12.72
CA PRO A 502 20.46 -11.68 11.60
C PRO A 502 18.95 -11.62 11.35
N SER A 503 18.57 -11.29 10.13
CA SER A 503 17.19 -11.20 9.65
C SER A 503 17.04 -12.09 8.42
N GLU A 504 15.90 -12.75 8.28
CA GLU A 504 15.54 -13.54 7.09
C GLU A 504 14.92 -12.67 5.99
N GLY A 505 14.87 -11.36 6.18
CA GLY A 505 14.36 -10.41 5.20
C GLY A 505 15.24 -10.37 3.94
N GLU A 506 14.61 -10.35 2.77
CA GLU A 506 15.31 -10.05 1.53
C GLU A 506 15.64 -8.57 1.48
N ARG A 507 16.76 -8.24 0.81
CA ARG A 507 17.21 -6.85 0.64
C ARG A 507 16.77 -6.31 -0.72
N CYS A 508 16.57 -5.02 -0.81
CA CYS A 508 16.45 -4.33 -2.09
C CYS A 508 17.66 -4.63 -2.99
N ARG A 509 17.45 -4.62 -4.28
CA ARG A 509 18.51 -4.81 -5.28
C ARG A 509 18.68 -3.53 -6.10
N LEU A 510 19.92 -3.17 -6.34
CA LEU A 510 20.31 -2.24 -7.39
C LEU A 510 21.17 -3.05 -8.37
N TYR A 511 20.66 -3.25 -9.55
CA TYR A 511 21.34 -3.95 -10.63
C TYR A 511 21.96 -2.91 -11.56
N ARG A 512 23.26 -3.01 -11.72
CA ARG A 512 23.99 -2.17 -12.65
C ARG A 512 23.95 -2.79 -14.04
N ASN A 513 23.44 -2.04 -15.02
CA ASN A 513 23.62 -2.34 -16.43
C ASN A 513 25.09 -2.15 -16.83
N ARG A 514 25.54 -2.83 -17.84
CA ARG A 514 26.92 -2.76 -18.31
C ARG A 514 27.03 -2.68 -19.85
N GLY A 515 25.90 -2.42 -20.48
CA GLY A 515 25.73 -2.38 -21.91
C GLY A 515 25.74 -3.75 -22.59
#